data_1cb17593062bed2e23117fc629993252
#
_entry.id   1cb17593062bed2e23117fc629993252
#
_cell.length_a   1.000
_cell.length_b   1.000
_cell.length_c   1.000
_cell.angle_alpha   90.00
_cell.angle_beta   90.00
_cell.angle_gamma   90.00
#
_symmetry.space_group_name_H-M   'P 1'
#
loop_
_entity.id
_entity.type
_entity.pdbx_description
1 polymer ?
#
loop_
_entity_poly.entity_id
_entity_poly.type
_entity_poly.pdbx_seq_one_letter_code
_entity_poly.pdbx_strand_id
1 'polypeptide(L)'
;MDNLAKLRRQQAIMTSMNALSTKITQYTQLITEFWKVINQSNLEIAKASQSMNRLNSSPITSEIVVEDVFEGVAATTLASKLPLGKDQLKAHQDKMHELVSGIQDQITLLENYIADLNNSMADLQRQLLSLD
;
A
#
# COMPACT_ATOMS: atom_id res chain seq x y z
N MET A 1 38.73 21.84 -24.13
CA MET A 1 37.36 22.40 -24.19
C MET A 1 37.44 23.87 -23.81
N ASP A 2 36.80 24.71 -24.59
CA ASP A 2 36.60 26.14 -24.31
C ASP A 2 35.92 26.31 -22.95
N ASN A 3 36.29 27.35 -22.18
CA ASN A 3 35.74 27.62 -20.85
C ASN A 3 34.22 27.84 -20.88
N LEU A 4 33.71 28.48 -21.89
CA LEU A 4 32.28 28.71 -22.05
C LEU A 4 31.54 27.40 -22.33
N ALA A 5 32.08 26.57 -23.20
CA ALA A 5 31.49 25.25 -23.50
C ALA A 5 31.51 24.35 -22.29
N LYS A 6 32.59 24.35 -21.52
CA LYS A 6 32.71 23.63 -20.26
C LYS A 6 31.65 24.07 -19.26
N LEU A 7 31.48 25.37 -19.07
CA LEU A 7 30.49 25.93 -18.15
C LEU A 7 29.06 25.55 -18.54
N ARG A 8 28.74 25.63 -19.83
CA ARG A 8 27.42 25.21 -20.34
C ARG A 8 27.14 23.75 -20.08
N ARG A 9 28.15 22.89 -20.27
CA ARG A 9 28.02 21.48 -20.01
C ARG A 9 27.81 21.18 -18.51
N GLN A 10 28.56 21.88 -17.65
CA GLN A 10 28.37 21.78 -16.20
C GLN A 10 26.96 22.17 -15.80
N GLN A 11 26.44 23.26 -16.32
CA GLN A 11 25.07 23.73 -16.06
C GLN A 11 24.01 22.72 -16.52
N ALA A 12 24.20 22.14 -17.71
CA ALA A 12 23.29 21.14 -18.27
C ALA A 12 23.26 19.88 -17.38
N ILE A 13 24.42 19.42 -16.93
CA ILE A 13 24.55 18.26 -16.04
C ILE A 13 23.85 18.56 -14.69
N MET A 14 24.11 19.72 -14.11
CA MET A 14 23.51 20.10 -12.82
C MET A 14 21.98 20.22 -12.92
N THR A 15 21.47 20.77 -14.02
CA THR A 15 20.03 20.85 -14.26
C THR A 15 19.42 19.46 -14.34
N SER A 16 20.08 18.53 -15.04
CA SER A 16 19.62 17.12 -15.12
C SER A 16 19.67 16.45 -13.76
N MET A 17 20.73 16.68 -12.98
CA MET A 17 20.85 16.13 -11.63
C MET A 17 19.74 16.62 -10.70
N ASN A 18 19.42 17.92 -10.77
CA ASN A 18 18.33 18.50 -9.98
C ASN A 18 16.97 17.89 -10.36
N ALA A 19 16.73 17.68 -11.66
CA ALA A 19 15.50 17.04 -12.12
C ALA A 19 15.38 15.59 -11.60
N LEU A 20 16.48 14.84 -11.64
CA LEU A 20 16.51 13.48 -11.12
C LEU A 20 16.31 13.44 -9.60
N SER A 21 16.96 14.35 -8.87
CA SER A 21 16.79 14.49 -7.44
C SER A 21 15.34 14.78 -7.04
N THR A 22 14.68 15.65 -7.79
CA THR A 22 13.26 15.96 -7.58
C THR A 22 12.39 14.72 -7.79
N LYS A 23 12.62 13.95 -8.85
CA LYS A 23 11.88 12.71 -9.10
C LYS A 23 12.11 11.67 -8.00
N ILE A 24 13.35 11.50 -7.56
CA ILE A 24 13.69 10.57 -6.46
C ILE A 24 12.91 10.96 -5.21
N THR A 25 12.88 12.24 -4.86
CA THR A 25 12.13 12.75 -3.71
C THR A 25 10.64 12.48 -3.85
N GLN A 26 10.06 12.76 -5.00
CA GLN A 26 8.64 12.52 -5.27
C GLN A 26 8.27 11.04 -5.16
N TYR A 27 9.08 10.16 -5.74
CA TYR A 27 8.84 8.72 -5.68
C TYR A 27 9.01 8.16 -4.26
N THR A 28 9.99 8.68 -3.52
CA THR A 28 10.19 8.31 -2.11
C THR A 28 9.00 8.72 -1.25
N GLN A 29 8.45 9.92 -1.48
CA GLN A 29 7.24 10.38 -0.80
C GLN A 29 6.03 9.51 -1.14
N LEU A 30 5.89 9.12 -2.40
CA LEU A 30 4.81 8.25 -2.85
C LEU A 30 4.90 6.87 -2.19
N ILE A 31 6.09 6.31 -2.07
CA ILE A 31 6.33 5.06 -1.35
C ILE A 31 5.90 5.20 0.11
N THR A 32 6.24 6.30 0.76
CA THR A 32 5.82 6.58 2.15
C THR A 32 4.29 6.59 2.27
N GLU A 33 3.60 7.26 1.34
CA GLU A 33 2.14 7.29 1.34
C GLU A 33 1.54 5.90 1.08
N PHE A 34 2.14 5.11 0.19
CA PHE A 34 1.70 3.74 -0.04
C PHE A 34 1.84 2.86 1.21
N TRP A 35 2.91 3.02 1.98
CA TRP A 35 3.07 2.29 3.25
C TRP A 35 2.02 2.69 4.28
N LYS A 36 1.60 3.95 4.30
CA LYS A 36 0.49 4.39 5.17
C LYS A 36 -0.81 3.68 4.79
N VAL A 37 -1.10 3.55 3.50
CA VAL A 37 -2.29 2.84 3.02
C VAL A 37 -2.21 1.35 3.37
N ILE A 38 -1.05 0.72 3.23
CA ILE A 38 -0.83 -0.68 3.61
C ILE A 38 -1.10 -0.87 5.10
N ASN A 39 -0.55 -0.01 5.94
CA ASN A 39 -0.75 -0.09 7.39
C ASN A 39 -2.23 0.09 7.76
N GLN A 40 -2.92 1.02 7.14
CA GLN A 40 -4.35 1.23 7.33
C GLN A 40 -5.16 0.01 6.88
N SER A 41 -4.82 -0.57 5.73
CA SER A 41 -5.47 -1.77 5.21
C SER A 41 -5.27 -2.97 6.11
N ASN A 42 -4.06 -3.14 6.68
CA ASN A 42 -3.77 -4.20 7.63
C ASN A 42 -4.57 -4.05 8.92
N LEU A 43 -4.80 -2.82 9.38
CA LEU A 43 -5.70 -2.55 10.52
C LEU A 43 -7.15 -2.96 10.20
N GLU A 44 -7.63 -2.66 9.01
CA GLU A 44 -8.97 -3.08 8.57
C GLU A 44 -9.09 -4.60 8.50
N ILE A 45 -8.07 -5.29 8.01
CA ILE A 45 -7.99 -6.75 7.99
C ILE A 45 -8.07 -7.31 9.41
N ALA A 46 -7.32 -6.75 10.35
CA ALA A 46 -7.32 -7.17 11.75
C ALA A 46 -8.69 -6.94 12.40
N LYS A 47 -9.31 -5.79 12.15
CA LYS A 47 -10.67 -5.50 12.65
C LYS A 47 -11.70 -6.48 12.13
N ALA A 48 -11.63 -6.82 10.85
CA ALA A 48 -12.52 -7.82 10.25
C ALA A 48 -12.34 -9.20 10.89
N SER A 49 -11.09 -9.61 11.14
CA SER A 49 -10.79 -10.87 11.84
C SER A 49 -11.35 -10.88 13.26
N GLN A 50 -11.20 -9.79 14.02
CA GLN A 50 -11.76 -9.66 15.35
C GLN A 50 -13.28 -9.72 15.33
N SER A 51 -13.93 -9.07 14.38
CA SER A 51 -15.37 -9.09 14.22
C SER A 51 -15.87 -10.50 13.90
N MET A 52 -15.20 -11.23 13.03
CA MET A 52 -15.52 -12.63 12.72
C MET A 52 -15.38 -13.52 13.95
N ASN A 53 -14.31 -13.35 14.73
CA ASN A 53 -14.09 -14.11 15.97
C ASN A 53 -15.17 -13.82 17.01
N ARG A 54 -15.58 -12.55 17.14
CA ARG A 54 -16.68 -12.16 18.05
C ARG A 54 -17.99 -12.81 17.65
N LEU A 55 -18.30 -12.83 16.35
CA LEU A 55 -19.50 -13.50 15.85
C LEU A 55 -19.47 -15.01 16.11
N ASN A 56 -18.29 -15.64 15.93
CA ASN A 56 -18.14 -17.09 16.15
C ASN A 56 -18.27 -17.50 17.62
N SER A 57 -17.81 -16.63 18.53
CA SER A 57 -17.78 -16.93 19.98
C SER A 57 -18.87 -16.23 20.78
N SER A 58 -19.76 -15.49 20.11
CA SER A 58 -20.84 -14.77 20.80
C SER A 58 -21.80 -15.73 21.49
N PRO A 59 -22.14 -15.51 22.79
CA PRO A 59 -23.17 -16.30 23.49
C PRO A 59 -24.53 -16.22 22.80
N ILE A 60 -24.87 -15.07 22.23
CA ILE A 60 -26.11 -14.86 21.47
C ILE A 60 -26.18 -15.80 20.27
N THR A 61 -25.06 -15.93 19.52
CA THR A 61 -24.99 -16.85 18.38
C THR A 61 -25.20 -18.30 18.84
N SER A 62 -24.54 -18.70 19.92
CA SER A 62 -24.69 -20.05 20.50
C SER A 62 -26.13 -20.31 20.99
N GLU A 63 -26.74 -19.33 21.67
CA GLU A 63 -28.12 -19.44 22.17
C GLU A 63 -29.12 -19.58 21.01
N ILE A 64 -28.95 -18.84 19.93
CA ILE A 64 -29.81 -18.93 18.73
C ILE A 64 -29.74 -20.30 18.09
N VAL A 65 -28.55 -20.92 18.07
CA VAL A 65 -28.33 -22.24 17.44
C VAL A 65 -28.77 -23.41 18.33
N VAL A 66 -28.55 -23.29 19.65
CA VAL A 66 -28.74 -24.41 20.60
C VAL A 66 -30.08 -24.38 21.32
N GLU A 67 -30.57 -23.21 21.65
CA GLU A 67 -31.78 -23.03 22.41
C GLU A 67 -32.75 -22.14 21.65
N ASP A 68 -33.86 -22.50 21.26
CA ASP A 68 -34.87 -21.65 20.60
C ASP A 68 -35.25 -20.39 21.43
N VAL A 69 -34.25 -19.60 21.82
CA VAL A 69 -34.41 -18.37 22.60
C VAL A 69 -35.31 -17.38 21.90
N PHE A 70 -35.20 -17.32 20.57
CA PHE A 70 -36.04 -16.49 19.72
C PHE A 70 -36.88 -17.40 18.83
N GLU A 71 -38.08 -17.73 19.27
CA GLU A 71 -39.01 -18.46 18.44
C GLU A 71 -39.60 -17.61 17.36
N GLY A 72 -39.78 -18.17 16.18
CA GLY A 72 -40.50 -17.52 15.08
C GLY A 72 -39.60 -16.81 14.06
N VAL A 73 -40.20 -15.87 13.31
CA VAL A 73 -39.61 -15.23 12.15
C VAL A 73 -38.33 -14.46 12.48
N ALA A 74 -38.28 -13.80 13.64
CA ALA A 74 -37.10 -13.01 14.04
C ALA A 74 -35.86 -13.88 14.24
N ALA A 75 -35.98 -15.02 14.89
CA ALA A 75 -34.89 -15.94 15.09
C ALA A 75 -34.39 -16.55 13.79
N THR A 76 -35.31 -16.96 12.92
CA THR A 76 -34.99 -17.49 11.60
C THR A 76 -34.25 -16.44 10.74
N THR A 77 -34.73 -15.21 10.79
CA THR A 77 -34.09 -14.09 10.04
C THR A 77 -32.68 -13.83 10.55
N LEU A 78 -32.47 -13.79 11.86
CA LEU A 78 -31.17 -13.56 12.45
C LEU A 78 -30.19 -14.71 12.12
N ALA A 79 -30.64 -15.96 12.27
CA ALA A 79 -29.85 -17.12 11.97
C ALA A 79 -29.41 -17.19 10.49
N SER A 80 -30.25 -16.71 9.57
CA SER A 80 -29.88 -16.66 8.15
C SER A 80 -28.97 -15.48 7.80
N LYS A 81 -29.03 -14.37 8.53
CA LYS A 81 -28.21 -13.17 8.27
C LYS A 81 -26.80 -13.27 8.87
N LEU A 82 -26.60 -14.00 9.95
CA LEU A 82 -25.27 -14.15 10.57
C LEU A 82 -24.22 -14.75 9.61
N PRO A 83 -24.50 -15.86 8.89
CA PRO A 83 -23.56 -16.38 7.90
C PRO A 83 -23.26 -15.38 6.78
N LEU A 84 -24.26 -14.61 6.32
CA LEU A 84 -24.06 -13.57 5.32
C LEU A 84 -23.13 -12.47 5.82
N GLY A 85 -23.25 -12.05 7.08
CA GLY A 85 -22.35 -11.09 7.69
C GLY A 85 -20.91 -11.58 7.73
N LYS A 86 -20.70 -12.85 8.07
CA LYS A 86 -19.37 -13.49 8.07
C LYS A 86 -18.78 -13.53 6.66
N ASP A 87 -19.57 -13.90 5.67
CA ASP A 87 -19.15 -13.94 4.27
C ASP A 87 -18.77 -12.56 3.76
N GLN A 88 -19.53 -11.52 4.14
CA GLN A 88 -19.23 -10.14 3.79
C GLN A 88 -17.91 -9.66 4.42
N LEU A 89 -17.66 -10.00 5.69
CA LEU A 89 -16.41 -9.69 6.38
C LEU A 89 -15.21 -10.36 5.70
N LYS A 90 -15.36 -11.63 5.34
CA LYS A 90 -14.32 -12.37 4.62
C LYS A 90 -14.06 -11.76 3.25
N ALA A 91 -15.10 -11.41 2.50
CA ALA A 91 -14.96 -10.76 1.20
C ALA A 91 -14.26 -9.42 1.32
N HIS A 92 -14.58 -8.62 2.34
CA HIS A 92 -13.90 -7.37 2.64
C HIS A 92 -12.42 -7.60 2.95
N GLN A 93 -12.12 -8.58 3.78
CA GLN A 93 -10.75 -8.96 4.14
C GLN A 93 -9.94 -9.38 2.91
N ASP A 94 -10.53 -10.20 2.04
CA ASP A 94 -9.89 -10.65 0.79
C ASP A 94 -9.59 -9.46 -0.13
N LYS A 95 -10.51 -8.51 -0.25
CA LYS A 95 -10.28 -7.28 -1.02
C LYS A 95 -9.15 -6.42 -0.44
N MET A 96 -9.06 -6.34 0.89
CA MET A 96 -7.97 -5.61 1.54
C MET A 96 -6.62 -6.28 1.29
N HIS A 97 -6.56 -7.61 1.31
CA HIS A 97 -5.35 -8.35 0.97
C HIS A 97 -4.92 -8.11 -0.49
N GLU A 98 -5.86 -8.11 -1.42
CA GLU A 98 -5.58 -7.78 -2.82
C GLU A 98 -5.05 -6.36 -2.98
N LEU A 99 -5.64 -5.40 -2.28
CA LEU A 99 -5.19 -4.01 -2.29
C LEU A 99 -3.76 -3.89 -1.76
N VAL A 100 -3.45 -4.51 -0.63
CA VAL A 100 -2.11 -4.52 -0.04
C VAL A 100 -1.10 -5.12 -1.01
N SER A 101 -1.42 -6.26 -1.61
CA SER A 101 -0.55 -6.92 -2.59
C SER A 101 -0.28 -6.02 -3.81
N GLY A 102 -1.33 -5.40 -4.36
CA GLY A 102 -1.19 -4.48 -5.49
C GLY A 102 -0.34 -3.26 -5.17
N ILE A 103 -0.50 -2.70 -3.97
CA ILE A 103 0.31 -1.54 -3.53
C ILE A 103 1.76 -1.96 -3.31
N GLN A 104 2.01 -3.14 -2.75
CA GLN A 104 3.37 -3.67 -2.59
C GLN A 104 4.07 -3.83 -3.94
N ASP A 105 3.37 -4.29 -4.97
CA ASP A 105 3.90 -4.38 -6.32
C ASP A 105 4.27 -2.99 -6.86
N GLN A 106 3.44 -1.98 -6.61
CA GLN A 106 3.74 -0.60 -7.02
C GLN A 106 4.95 -0.03 -6.27
N ILE A 107 5.10 -0.34 -4.99
CA ILE A 107 6.27 0.08 -4.20
C ILE A 107 7.54 -0.52 -4.80
N THR A 108 7.54 -1.81 -5.13
CA THR A 108 8.68 -2.47 -5.77
C THR A 108 9.05 -1.81 -7.10
N LEU A 109 8.04 -1.47 -7.91
CA LEU A 109 8.26 -0.79 -9.17
C LEU A 109 8.88 0.59 -8.98
N LEU A 110 8.40 1.36 -8.00
CA LEU A 110 8.95 2.67 -7.67
C LEU A 110 10.37 2.57 -7.12
N GLU A 111 10.66 1.58 -6.29
CA GLU A 111 12.02 1.33 -5.79
C GLU A 111 12.99 1.05 -6.93
N ASN A 112 12.55 0.28 -7.93
CA ASN A 112 13.35 0.01 -9.13
C ASN A 112 13.59 1.29 -9.94
N TYR A 113 12.58 2.15 -10.08
CA TYR A 113 12.75 3.45 -10.74
C TYR A 113 13.73 4.34 -9.98
N ILE A 114 13.66 4.36 -8.65
CA ILE A 114 14.59 5.14 -7.82
C ILE A 114 16.02 4.61 -8.01
N ALA A 115 16.22 3.30 -8.05
CA ALA A 115 17.52 2.71 -8.30
C ALA A 115 18.08 3.14 -9.67
N ASP A 116 17.26 3.13 -10.72
CA ASP A 116 17.65 3.58 -12.05
C ASP A 116 18.00 5.08 -12.05
N LEU A 117 17.22 5.90 -11.36
CA LEU A 117 17.48 7.33 -11.23
C LEU A 117 18.79 7.60 -10.48
N ASN A 118 19.06 6.83 -9.43
CA ASN A 118 20.33 6.94 -8.68
C ASN A 118 21.52 6.55 -9.56
N ASN A 119 21.39 5.53 -10.41
CA ASN A 119 22.42 5.15 -11.36
C ASN A 119 22.68 6.26 -12.39
N SER A 120 21.61 6.87 -12.89
CA SER A 120 21.72 8.03 -13.80
C SER A 120 22.39 9.22 -13.12
N MET A 121 22.07 9.44 -11.85
CA MET A 121 22.69 10.49 -11.03
C MET A 121 24.20 10.25 -10.90
N ALA A 122 24.60 9.00 -10.60
CA ALA A 122 26.01 8.63 -10.49
C ALA A 122 26.78 8.85 -11.82
N ASP A 123 26.13 8.52 -12.94
CA ASP A 123 26.72 8.77 -14.27
C ASP A 123 26.92 10.26 -14.54
N LEU A 124 25.94 11.09 -14.19
CA LEU A 124 26.06 12.55 -14.34
C LEU A 124 27.16 13.12 -13.45
N GLN A 125 27.29 12.61 -12.21
CA GLN A 125 28.39 13.02 -11.31
C GLN A 125 29.76 12.69 -11.91
N ARG A 126 29.91 11.51 -12.52
CA ARG A 126 31.15 11.12 -13.22
C ARG A 126 31.44 12.04 -14.40
N GLN A 127 30.40 12.38 -15.18
CA GLN A 127 30.54 13.33 -16.28
C GLN A 127 30.99 14.70 -15.78
N LEU A 128 30.40 15.16 -14.67
CA LEU A 128 30.77 16.44 -14.06
C LEU A 128 32.24 16.45 -13.62
N LEU A 129 32.70 15.37 -12.95
CA LEU A 129 34.07 15.24 -12.52
C LEU A 129 35.06 15.17 -13.70
N SER A 130 34.65 14.57 -14.82
CA SER A 130 35.51 14.44 -15.99
C SER A 130 35.72 15.75 -16.74
N LEU A 131 34.94 16.79 -16.43
CA LEU A 131 35.12 18.13 -16.99
C LEU A 131 36.25 18.90 -16.31
N ASP A 132 36.67 18.52 -15.15
CA ASP A 132 37.80 19.10 -14.44
C ASP A 132 39.12 18.45 -14.96
#